data_8a59371c0f902343b3e731b8dfc67068
#
_entry.id   8a59371c0f902343b3e731b8dfc67068
#
_cell.length_a   1.000
_cell.length_b   1.000
_cell.length_c   1.000
_cell.angle_alpha   90.00
_cell.angle_beta   90.00
_cell.angle_gamma   90.00
#
_symmetry.space_group_name_H-M   'P 1'
#
loop_
_entity.id
_entity.type
_entity.pdbx_description
1 polymer ?
#
loop_
_entity_poly.entity_id
_entity_poly.type
_entity_poly.pdbx_seq_one_letter_code
_entity_poly.pdbx_strand_id
1 'polypeptide(L)'
;YLVDKCSFRHYLEFFRAKTFIGSETMVHAIDLRVDNKYAREKLAARDVNLVFLQHGVMYMVSLNSESRGFFKPKATRGKYRVVVSSQEEAQHFIELANYKPEQLYVCGLPKYDRNTREQDADRIVLMPTWRPWEYNEVRFDLKQTGYYQMLVRMFEAVPAEMRDRVVILPHPLFFEAVGHEEFPLKRYMDSESRYDDVLKHTAILVTDYSSIAYDAFYRGANVIFYWEEKDACMEHYGPSTRLMLDGENAYGQICYSPAELTEALRKEDGAGQKQAYVENYRKIVEFHDGKNTERLLEMLREDELLG
;
A
#
# COMPACT_ATOMS: atom_id res chain seq x y z
N TYR A 1 23.12 11.28 -7.73
CA TYR A 1 22.93 12.64 -7.21
C TYR A 1 21.44 12.98 -7.08
N LEU A 2 21.11 13.86 -6.15
CA LEU A 2 19.74 14.36 -5.97
C LEU A 2 19.50 15.58 -6.87
N VAL A 3 18.26 15.70 -7.35
CA VAL A 3 17.81 16.81 -8.19
C VAL A 3 16.54 17.36 -7.59
N ASP A 4 16.51 18.68 -7.38
CA ASP A 4 15.33 19.35 -6.84
C ASP A 4 14.19 19.27 -7.84
N LYS A 5 13.02 18.88 -7.34
CA LYS A 5 11.79 18.76 -8.11
C LYS A 5 11.43 20.09 -8.76
N CYS A 6 10.99 20.06 -10.01
CA CYS A 6 10.65 21.22 -10.83
C CYS A 6 11.82 22.21 -11.11
N SER A 7 13.06 21.87 -10.80
CA SER A 7 14.23 22.65 -11.20
C SER A 7 14.54 22.49 -12.69
N PHE A 8 15.32 23.41 -13.29
CA PHE A 8 15.79 23.27 -14.65
C PHE A 8 16.55 21.96 -14.88
N ARG A 9 17.35 21.53 -13.90
CA ARG A 9 18.08 20.26 -13.94
C ARG A 9 17.13 19.07 -13.95
N HIS A 10 16.03 19.11 -13.19
CA HIS A 10 14.99 18.06 -13.21
C HIS A 10 14.41 17.87 -14.62
N TYR A 11 14.05 18.97 -15.30
CA TYR A 11 13.56 18.88 -16.67
C TYR A 11 14.64 18.40 -17.64
N LEU A 12 15.87 18.87 -17.51
CA LEU A 12 16.98 18.41 -18.36
C LEU A 12 17.21 16.90 -18.24
N GLU A 13 17.29 16.38 -17.01
CA GLU A 13 17.50 14.95 -16.78
C GLU A 13 16.27 14.13 -17.22
N PHE A 14 15.05 14.65 -17.01
CA PHE A 14 13.84 14.02 -17.53
C PHE A 14 13.90 13.79 -19.04
N PHE A 15 14.26 14.82 -19.81
CA PHE A 15 14.32 14.69 -21.26
C PHE A 15 15.50 13.84 -21.76
N ARG A 16 16.56 13.72 -20.97
CA ARG A 16 17.72 12.86 -21.29
C ARG A 16 17.48 11.39 -20.94
N ALA A 17 16.74 11.13 -19.87
CA ALA A 17 16.51 9.78 -19.37
C ALA A 17 15.81 8.90 -20.42
N LYS A 18 16.24 7.65 -20.51
CA LYS A 18 15.60 6.61 -21.32
C LYS A 18 14.87 5.60 -20.44
N THR A 19 15.34 5.37 -19.22
CA THR A 19 14.72 4.47 -18.25
C THR A 19 14.27 5.27 -17.03
N PHE A 20 13.00 5.10 -16.67
CA PHE A 20 12.38 5.66 -15.48
C PHE A 20 12.03 4.54 -14.52
N ILE A 21 12.48 4.67 -13.28
CA ILE A 21 12.25 3.69 -12.21
C ILE A 21 11.57 4.43 -11.06
N GLY A 22 10.41 3.97 -10.61
CA GLY A 22 9.66 4.63 -9.55
C GLY A 22 8.67 3.72 -8.85
N SER A 23 8.38 4.04 -7.59
CA SER A 23 7.39 3.35 -6.77
C SER A 23 5.96 3.86 -6.97
N GLU A 24 5.81 4.97 -7.68
CA GLU A 24 4.55 5.59 -8.08
C GLU A 24 4.31 5.46 -9.58
N THR A 25 3.10 5.76 -10.02
CA THR A 25 2.84 5.87 -11.46
C THR A 25 3.70 6.98 -12.04
N MET A 26 4.12 6.83 -13.29
CA MET A 26 5.04 7.78 -13.93
C MET A 26 4.53 9.23 -13.94
N VAL A 27 3.21 9.41 -13.96
CA VAL A 27 2.59 10.74 -13.86
C VAL A 27 2.90 11.40 -12.51
N HIS A 28 2.89 10.62 -11.43
CA HIS A 28 3.20 11.11 -10.09
C HIS A 28 4.71 11.20 -9.83
N ALA A 29 5.48 10.23 -10.34
CA ALA A 29 6.94 10.21 -10.15
C ALA A 29 7.63 11.41 -10.81
N ILE A 30 7.12 11.86 -11.95
CA ILE A 30 7.69 12.99 -12.69
C ILE A 30 7.10 14.30 -12.20
N ASP A 31 5.84 14.27 -11.70
CA ASP A 31 5.07 15.44 -11.23
C ASP A 31 5.46 16.76 -11.94
N LEU A 32 5.44 16.68 -13.24
CA LEU A 32 5.47 17.88 -14.06
C LEU A 32 4.11 18.53 -13.88
N ARG A 33 3.99 19.44 -12.94
CA ARG A 33 2.75 20.17 -12.56
C ARG A 33 2.04 20.85 -13.71
N VAL A 34 2.61 20.80 -14.88
CA VAL A 34 2.06 21.34 -16.11
C VAL A 34 1.73 20.17 -17.02
N ASP A 35 0.49 20.08 -17.46
CA ASP A 35 0.09 19.19 -18.55
C ASP A 35 0.89 19.58 -19.80
N ASN A 36 2.08 19.02 -19.89
CA ASN A 36 3.07 19.38 -20.88
C ASN A 36 3.03 18.34 -22.00
N LYS A 37 2.58 18.79 -23.17
CA LYS A 37 2.56 18.01 -24.41
C LYS A 37 3.91 17.30 -24.66
N TYR A 38 5.01 18.01 -24.49
CA TYR A 38 6.37 17.46 -24.72
C TYR A 38 6.74 16.35 -23.75
N ALA A 39 6.31 16.44 -22.49
CA ALA A 39 6.53 15.38 -21.51
C ALA A 39 5.73 14.12 -21.87
N ARG A 40 4.48 14.27 -22.32
CA ARG A 40 3.67 13.14 -22.79
C ARG A 40 4.28 12.50 -24.04
N GLU A 41 4.73 13.30 -25.01
CA GLU A 41 5.40 12.83 -26.22
C GLU A 41 6.70 12.09 -25.87
N LYS A 42 7.50 12.61 -24.92
CA LYS A 42 8.70 11.93 -24.42
C LYS A 42 8.38 10.57 -23.83
N LEU A 43 7.39 10.47 -22.93
CA LEU A 43 7.00 9.21 -22.29
C LEU A 43 6.40 8.20 -23.27
N ALA A 44 5.84 8.66 -24.39
CA ALA A 44 5.32 7.83 -25.46
C ALA A 44 6.39 7.41 -26.49
N ALA A 45 7.63 7.87 -26.36
CA ALA A 45 8.70 7.53 -27.29
C ALA A 45 9.11 6.04 -27.21
N ARG A 46 9.55 5.48 -28.33
CA ARG A 46 9.89 4.04 -28.44
C ARG A 46 11.09 3.60 -27.58
N ASP A 47 11.98 4.54 -27.26
CA ASP A 47 13.19 4.30 -26.50
C ASP A 47 13.05 4.64 -25.01
N VAL A 48 11.82 4.91 -24.54
CA VAL A 48 11.55 5.17 -23.13
C VAL A 48 11.04 3.92 -22.46
N ASN A 49 11.73 3.51 -21.42
CA ASN A 49 11.40 2.34 -20.60
C ASN A 49 10.88 2.77 -19.23
N LEU A 50 9.93 2.03 -18.70
CA LEU A 50 9.30 2.28 -17.42
C LEU A 50 9.41 1.05 -16.53
N VAL A 51 9.91 1.23 -15.31
CA VAL A 51 9.98 0.17 -14.28
C VAL A 51 9.18 0.64 -13.07
N PHE A 52 8.08 -0.03 -12.80
CA PHE A 52 7.23 0.26 -11.66
C PHE A 52 7.59 -0.65 -10.49
N LEU A 53 8.12 -0.07 -9.42
CA LEU A 53 8.59 -0.79 -8.23
C LEU A 53 7.44 -1.19 -7.30
N GLN A 54 6.23 -0.69 -7.53
CA GLN A 54 5.10 -0.68 -6.62
C GLN A 54 5.35 0.13 -5.33
N HIS A 55 4.31 0.74 -4.77
CA HIS A 55 4.37 1.38 -3.44
C HIS A 55 3.97 0.41 -2.32
N GLY A 56 3.31 -0.70 -2.66
CA GLY A 56 2.89 -1.79 -1.78
C GLY A 56 2.48 -3.00 -2.59
N VAL A 57 2.41 -4.17 -1.98
CA VAL A 57 1.97 -5.41 -2.63
C VAL A 57 0.52 -5.28 -3.10
N MET A 58 0.28 -5.57 -4.38
CA MET A 58 -1.02 -5.38 -5.02
C MET A 58 -1.83 -6.67 -5.11
N TYR A 59 -2.02 -7.33 -3.97
CA TYR A 59 -2.74 -8.60 -3.88
C TYR A 59 -3.97 -8.55 -2.96
N MET A 60 -4.20 -7.46 -2.23
CA MET A 60 -5.33 -7.36 -1.28
C MET A 60 -6.70 -7.35 -1.99
N VAL A 61 -6.81 -6.55 -3.03
CA VAL A 61 -8.03 -6.36 -3.84
C VAL A 61 -7.73 -6.71 -5.28
N SER A 62 -8.67 -7.39 -5.95
CA SER A 62 -8.49 -7.84 -7.33
C SER A 62 -8.16 -6.69 -8.30
N LEU A 63 -7.25 -6.94 -9.25
CA LEU A 63 -6.75 -5.94 -10.19
C LEU A 63 -7.70 -5.66 -11.37
N ASN A 64 -8.75 -6.44 -11.53
CA ASN A 64 -9.75 -6.27 -12.59
C ASN A 64 -10.81 -5.19 -12.27
N SER A 65 -10.69 -4.51 -11.14
CA SER A 65 -11.59 -3.43 -10.77
C SER A 65 -11.51 -2.26 -11.74
N GLU A 66 -12.64 -1.81 -12.27
CA GLU A 66 -12.73 -0.67 -13.20
C GLU A 66 -12.24 0.63 -12.57
N SER A 67 -12.49 0.82 -11.29
CA SER A 67 -12.04 2.00 -10.53
C SER A 67 -10.51 2.07 -10.35
N ARG A 68 -9.80 0.97 -10.59
CA ARG A 68 -8.35 0.82 -10.45
C ARG A 68 -7.62 0.70 -11.78
N GLY A 69 -8.12 1.37 -12.81
CA GLY A 69 -7.59 1.28 -14.18
C GLY A 69 -6.10 1.61 -14.37
N PHE A 70 -5.40 2.14 -13.37
CA PHE A 70 -3.96 2.36 -13.44
C PHE A 70 -3.12 1.07 -13.40
N PHE A 71 -3.70 -0.04 -13.01
CA PHE A 71 -3.06 -1.36 -13.03
C PHE A 71 -3.06 -2.03 -14.42
N LYS A 72 -3.80 -1.50 -15.38
CA LYS A 72 -3.76 -2.03 -16.74
C LYS A 72 -2.40 -1.74 -17.37
N PRO A 73 -1.83 -2.69 -18.15
CA PRO A 73 -0.58 -2.45 -18.85
C PRO A 73 -0.71 -1.19 -19.69
N LYS A 74 0.18 -0.24 -19.47
CA LYS A 74 0.20 0.95 -20.31
C LYS A 74 0.74 0.54 -21.68
N ALA A 75 0.11 1.01 -22.74
CA ALA A 75 0.62 0.89 -24.09
C ALA A 75 1.85 1.80 -24.24
N THR A 76 2.97 1.38 -23.69
CA THR A 76 4.28 2.00 -23.92
C THR A 76 4.91 1.40 -25.16
N ARG A 77 5.62 2.20 -25.93
CA ARG A 77 6.40 1.71 -27.08
C ARG A 77 7.74 1.14 -26.67
N GLY A 78 8.25 1.49 -25.50
CA GLY A 78 9.42 0.92 -24.87
C GLY A 78 9.08 -0.24 -23.93
N LYS A 79 10.07 -0.72 -23.20
CA LYS A 79 9.87 -1.77 -22.19
C LYS A 79 9.09 -1.20 -20.99
N TYR A 80 8.06 -1.91 -20.58
CA TYR A 80 7.34 -1.64 -19.33
C TYR A 80 7.48 -2.86 -18.42
N ARG A 81 7.99 -2.64 -17.23
CA ARG A 81 8.22 -3.68 -16.23
C ARG A 81 7.54 -3.33 -14.92
N VAL A 82 7.01 -4.34 -14.25
CA VAL A 82 6.44 -4.23 -12.89
C VAL A 82 7.19 -5.19 -12.00
N VAL A 83 7.69 -4.69 -10.90
CA VAL A 83 8.30 -5.51 -9.84
C VAL A 83 7.18 -6.13 -9.01
N VAL A 84 7.22 -7.43 -8.80
CA VAL A 84 6.24 -8.17 -8.00
C VAL A 84 6.93 -8.96 -6.89
N SER A 85 6.17 -9.24 -5.83
CA SER A 85 6.69 -9.82 -4.59
C SER A 85 6.77 -11.34 -4.61
N SER A 86 6.08 -12.00 -5.58
CA SER A 86 6.04 -13.46 -5.70
C SER A 86 5.52 -13.91 -7.05
N GLN A 87 5.60 -15.21 -7.32
CA GLN A 87 4.92 -15.83 -8.46
C GLN A 87 3.39 -15.74 -8.33
N GLU A 88 2.85 -15.82 -7.12
CA GLU A 88 1.40 -15.67 -6.86
C GLU A 88 0.91 -14.27 -7.25
N GLU A 89 1.64 -13.22 -6.86
CA GLU A 89 1.33 -11.87 -7.28
C GLU A 89 1.48 -11.68 -8.80
N ALA A 90 2.52 -12.28 -9.41
CA ALA A 90 2.69 -12.26 -10.87
C ALA A 90 1.50 -12.87 -11.60
N GLN A 91 1.02 -14.03 -11.15
CA GLN A 91 -0.15 -14.68 -11.72
C GLN A 91 -1.41 -13.81 -11.61
N HIS A 92 -1.58 -13.12 -10.48
CA HIS A 92 -2.66 -12.16 -10.27
C HIS A 92 -2.64 -11.01 -11.32
N PHE A 93 -1.44 -10.48 -11.64
CA PHE A 93 -1.28 -9.48 -12.70
C PHE A 93 -1.61 -10.04 -14.09
N ILE A 94 -1.21 -11.26 -14.37
CA ILE A 94 -1.47 -11.93 -15.67
C ILE A 94 -2.96 -12.18 -15.86
N GLU A 95 -3.61 -12.79 -14.88
CA GLU A 95 -5.00 -13.23 -14.99
C GLU A 95 -6.01 -12.07 -14.94
N LEU A 96 -5.77 -11.10 -14.07
CA LEU A 96 -6.76 -10.06 -13.77
C LEU A 96 -6.44 -8.70 -14.39
N ALA A 97 -5.20 -8.46 -14.80
CA ALA A 97 -4.80 -7.17 -15.37
C ALA A 97 -4.19 -7.28 -16.77
N ASN A 98 -4.22 -8.47 -17.39
CA ASN A 98 -3.72 -8.73 -18.75
C ASN A 98 -2.23 -8.38 -18.96
N TYR A 99 -1.42 -8.54 -17.92
CA TYR A 99 0.03 -8.46 -18.06
C TYR A 99 0.58 -9.72 -18.70
N LYS A 100 1.69 -9.58 -19.42
CA LYS A 100 2.43 -10.70 -19.96
C LYS A 100 3.56 -11.06 -19.00
N PRO A 101 3.98 -12.35 -18.94
CA PRO A 101 5.06 -12.80 -18.05
C PRO A 101 6.34 -11.95 -18.18
N GLU A 102 6.72 -11.60 -19.41
CA GLU A 102 7.90 -10.79 -19.69
C GLU A 102 7.84 -9.33 -19.17
N GLN A 103 6.67 -8.89 -18.72
CA GLN A 103 6.49 -7.55 -18.12
C GLN A 103 6.68 -7.57 -16.60
N LEU A 104 6.84 -8.74 -15.99
CA LEU A 104 6.86 -8.91 -14.55
C LEU A 104 8.24 -9.35 -14.05
N TYR A 105 8.81 -8.58 -13.14
CA TYR A 105 10.05 -8.92 -12.43
C TYR A 105 9.71 -9.54 -11.08
N VAL A 106 9.78 -10.86 -10.99
CA VAL A 106 9.55 -11.60 -9.75
C VAL A 106 10.82 -11.59 -8.92
N CYS A 107 11.04 -10.53 -8.15
CA CYS A 107 12.28 -10.34 -7.40
C CYS A 107 12.07 -9.81 -5.97
N GLY A 108 10.82 -9.60 -5.57
CA GLY A 108 10.48 -8.94 -4.31
C GLY A 108 10.58 -7.43 -4.38
N LEU A 109 9.87 -6.74 -3.50
CA LEU A 109 9.89 -5.28 -3.48
C LEU A 109 11.17 -4.75 -2.82
N PRO A 110 11.97 -3.90 -3.48
CA PRO A 110 13.25 -3.38 -2.93
C PRO A 110 13.12 -2.71 -1.57
N LYS A 111 11.97 -2.10 -1.27
CA LYS A 111 11.72 -1.47 0.03
C LYS A 111 11.85 -2.43 1.20
N TYR A 112 11.59 -3.73 0.99
CA TYR A 112 11.65 -4.73 2.04
C TYR A 112 13.07 -5.07 2.50
N ASP A 113 14.10 -4.79 1.70
CA ASP A 113 15.49 -5.01 2.11
C ASP A 113 15.91 -4.18 3.33
N ARG A 114 15.17 -3.13 3.65
CA ARG A 114 15.43 -2.22 4.77
C ARG A 114 14.29 -2.16 5.80
N ASN A 115 13.29 -3.01 5.64
CA ASN A 115 12.17 -3.05 6.57
C ASN A 115 12.58 -3.70 7.89
N THR A 116 12.69 -2.89 8.94
CA THR A 116 13.05 -3.32 10.29
C THR A 116 11.92 -3.05 11.28
N ARG A 117 11.99 -3.71 12.42
CA ARG A 117 11.15 -3.48 13.59
C ARG A 117 12.03 -3.18 14.79
N GLU A 118 11.63 -2.24 15.63
CA GLU A 118 12.28 -2.01 16.92
C GLU A 118 11.93 -3.12 17.91
N GLN A 119 12.86 -3.42 18.82
CA GLN A 119 12.69 -4.54 19.77
C GLN A 119 11.57 -4.28 20.79
N ASP A 120 11.32 -3.00 21.11
CA ASP A 120 10.32 -2.53 22.04
C ASP A 120 9.01 -2.07 21.34
N ALA A 121 8.78 -2.52 20.12
CA ALA A 121 7.57 -2.19 19.37
C ALA A 121 6.31 -2.67 20.10
N ASP A 122 5.48 -1.75 20.54
CA ASP A 122 4.27 -2.00 21.33
C ASP A 122 3.01 -1.30 20.81
N ARG A 123 3.14 -0.43 19.79
CA ARG A 123 2.02 0.38 19.27
C ARG A 123 0.94 -0.47 18.61
N ILE A 124 -0.31 -0.06 18.85
CA ILE A 124 -1.49 -0.54 18.15
C ILE A 124 -1.86 0.50 17.12
N VAL A 125 -1.69 0.19 15.85
CA VAL A 125 -1.94 1.12 14.76
C VAL A 125 -3.29 0.84 14.12
N LEU A 126 -4.16 1.85 14.05
CA LEU A 126 -5.44 1.80 13.34
C LEU A 126 -5.30 2.55 12.01
N MET A 127 -5.43 1.84 10.90
CA MET A 127 -5.24 2.41 9.56
C MET A 127 -6.24 1.82 8.55
N PRO A 128 -7.51 2.25 8.56
CA PRO A 128 -8.46 1.84 7.53
C PRO A 128 -8.14 2.50 6.19
N THR A 129 -8.54 1.85 5.11
CA THR A 129 -8.38 2.35 3.75
C THR A 129 -9.24 3.57 3.51
N TRP A 130 -8.66 4.61 2.90
CA TRP A 130 -9.38 5.80 2.48
C TRP A 130 -10.53 5.47 1.53
N ARG A 131 -11.64 6.18 1.71
CA ARG A 131 -12.85 6.09 0.90
C ARG A 131 -12.97 7.28 -0.06
N PRO A 132 -12.49 7.17 -1.30
CA PRO A 132 -12.50 8.28 -2.26
C PRO A 132 -13.89 8.85 -2.54
N TRP A 133 -14.93 8.02 -2.41
CA TRP A 133 -16.32 8.44 -2.61
C TRP A 133 -16.86 9.33 -1.49
N GLU A 134 -16.19 9.39 -0.33
CA GLU A 134 -16.56 10.25 0.80
C GLU A 134 -15.73 11.55 0.87
N TYR A 135 -14.90 11.84 -0.15
CA TYR A 135 -13.98 12.98 -0.11
C TYR A 135 -14.68 14.34 0.07
N ASN A 136 -15.82 14.52 -0.55
CA ASN A 136 -16.59 15.76 -0.40
C ASN A 136 -17.32 15.82 0.94
N GLU A 137 -17.92 14.72 1.37
CA GLU A 137 -18.68 14.61 2.62
C GLU A 137 -17.81 14.93 3.85
N VAL A 138 -16.56 14.45 3.86
CA VAL A 138 -15.59 14.73 4.94
C VAL A 138 -15.39 16.23 5.16
N ARG A 139 -15.46 17.05 4.11
CA ARG A 139 -15.30 18.50 4.19
C ARG A 139 -16.51 19.24 4.78
N PHE A 140 -17.67 18.64 4.70
CA PHE A 140 -18.92 19.27 5.15
C PHE A 140 -19.39 18.77 6.51
N ASP A 141 -19.34 17.47 6.74
CA ASP A 141 -19.71 16.85 8.01
C ASP A 141 -18.91 15.56 8.24
N LEU A 142 -17.73 15.72 8.81
CA LEU A 142 -16.83 14.62 9.15
C LEU A 142 -17.54 13.48 9.90
N LYS A 143 -18.40 13.83 10.86
CA LYS A 143 -19.01 12.85 11.77
C LYS A 143 -20.02 11.95 11.08
N GLN A 144 -20.57 12.34 9.94
CA GLN A 144 -21.51 11.54 9.17
C GLN A 144 -20.82 10.60 8.18
N THR A 145 -19.51 10.75 7.94
CA THR A 145 -18.80 9.89 7.02
C THR A 145 -18.59 8.48 7.58
N GLY A 146 -18.78 7.47 6.73
CA GLY A 146 -18.53 6.08 7.09
C GLY A 146 -17.07 5.83 7.51
N TYR A 147 -16.13 6.53 6.87
CA TYR A 147 -14.70 6.45 7.24
C TYR A 147 -14.44 6.89 8.69
N TYR A 148 -14.99 8.05 9.10
CA TYR A 148 -14.84 8.51 10.48
C TYR A 148 -15.56 7.58 11.47
N GLN A 149 -16.77 7.16 11.17
CA GLN A 149 -17.52 6.25 12.02
C GLN A 149 -16.84 4.90 12.19
N MET A 150 -16.21 4.37 11.12
CA MET A 150 -15.37 3.18 11.21
C MET A 150 -14.17 3.41 12.15
N LEU A 151 -13.45 4.53 12.02
CA LEU A 151 -12.36 4.87 12.95
C LEU A 151 -12.83 4.91 14.40
N VAL A 152 -14.01 5.49 14.66
CA VAL A 152 -14.60 5.53 16.01
C VAL A 152 -14.86 4.12 16.51
N ARG A 153 -15.53 3.26 15.72
CA ARG A 153 -15.82 1.88 16.12
C ARG A 153 -14.56 1.07 16.37
N MET A 154 -13.54 1.21 15.49
CA MET A 154 -12.24 0.56 15.68
C MET A 154 -11.60 1.01 16.99
N PHE A 155 -11.58 2.31 17.28
CA PHE A 155 -10.99 2.85 18.50
C PHE A 155 -11.76 2.43 19.76
N GLU A 156 -13.10 2.46 19.72
CA GLU A 156 -13.93 2.06 20.85
C GLU A 156 -13.79 0.57 21.17
N ALA A 157 -13.52 -0.26 20.16
CA ALA A 157 -13.25 -1.69 20.32
C ALA A 157 -11.89 -1.96 21.00
N VAL A 158 -10.96 -0.99 21.02
CA VAL A 158 -9.70 -1.15 21.74
C VAL A 158 -9.97 -1.18 23.25
N PRO A 159 -9.53 -2.25 23.98
CA PRO A 159 -9.63 -2.31 25.42
C PRO A 159 -9.03 -1.07 26.10
N ALA A 160 -9.70 -0.58 27.15
CA ALA A 160 -9.32 0.69 27.80
C ALA A 160 -7.85 0.70 28.24
N GLU A 161 -7.36 -0.44 28.74
CA GLU A 161 -6.00 -0.65 29.21
C GLU A 161 -4.95 -0.63 28.09
N MET A 162 -5.37 -0.72 26.82
CA MET A 162 -4.48 -0.72 25.65
C MET A 162 -4.47 0.62 24.91
N ARG A 163 -5.38 1.56 25.24
CA ARG A 163 -5.60 2.80 24.48
C ARG A 163 -4.43 3.75 24.47
N ASP A 164 -3.59 3.73 25.49
CA ASP A 164 -2.40 4.59 25.54
C ASP A 164 -1.34 4.26 24.48
N ARG A 165 -1.42 3.04 23.91
CA ARG A 165 -0.54 2.58 22.84
C ARG A 165 -1.12 2.80 21.43
N VAL A 166 -2.35 3.35 21.33
CA VAL A 166 -3.01 3.52 20.04
C VAL A 166 -2.41 4.69 19.26
N VAL A 167 -2.12 4.43 18.00
CA VAL A 167 -1.80 5.45 16.99
C VAL A 167 -2.76 5.28 15.81
N ILE A 168 -3.43 6.33 15.41
CA ILE A 168 -4.29 6.35 14.22
C ILE A 168 -3.48 6.97 13.08
N LEU A 169 -3.37 6.23 11.96
CA LEU A 169 -2.77 6.72 10.73
C LEU A 169 -3.87 6.91 9.68
N PRO A 170 -4.53 8.05 9.65
CA PRO A 170 -5.49 8.33 8.60
C PRO A 170 -4.80 8.65 7.29
N HIS A 171 -5.51 8.46 6.19
CA HIS A 171 -5.01 8.83 4.88
C HIS A 171 -4.70 10.34 4.79
N PRO A 172 -3.64 10.79 4.09
CA PRO A 172 -3.31 12.22 3.97
C PRO A 172 -4.45 13.10 3.50
N LEU A 173 -5.29 12.61 2.56
CA LEU A 173 -6.48 13.34 2.09
C LEU A 173 -7.54 13.53 3.19
N PHE A 174 -7.59 12.66 4.19
CA PHE A 174 -8.46 12.87 5.36
C PHE A 174 -7.99 14.08 6.18
N PHE A 175 -6.70 14.19 6.45
CA PHE A 175 -6.16 15.36 7.14
C PHE A 175 -6.37 16.66 6.37
N GLU A 176 -6.14 16.64 5.07
CA GLU A 176 -6.39 17.78 4.20
C GLU A 176 -7.86 18.20 4.24
N ALA A 177 -8.78 17.25 4.22
CA ALA A 177 -10.21 17.52 4.21
C ALA A 177 -10.72 18.03 5.57
N VAL A 178 -10.22 17.47 6.68
CA VAL A 178 -10.60 17.85 8.06
C VAL A 178 -10.03 19.21 8.45
N GLY A 179 -8.85 19.57 7.93
CA GLY A 179 -8.21 20.84 8.23
C GLY A 179 -7.94 21.03 9.72
N HIS A 180 -8.49 22.11 10.31
CA HIS A 180 -8.30 22.48 11.71
C HIS A 180 -9.45 22.02 12.63
N GLU A 181 -10.39 21.20 12.14
CA GLU A 181 -11.50 20.73 12.94
C GLU A 181 -11.01 19.92 14.15
N GLU A 182 -11.60 20.18 15.32
CA GLU A 182 -11.31 19.44 16.54
C GLU A 182 -12.31 18.32 16.76
N PHE A 183 -11.80 17.13 17.01
CA PHE A 183 -12.63 15.94 17.29
C PHE A 183 -11.90 14.95 18.24
N PRO A 184 -12.62 14.08 18.95
CA PRO A 184 -12.05 13.30 20.06
C PRO A 184 -10.86 12.41 19.68
N LEU A 185 -10.82 11.86 18.44
CA LEU A 185 -9.74 10.96 18.02
C LEU A 185 -8.48 11.68 17.53
N LYS A 186 -8.53 13.02 17.34
CA LYS A 186 -7.40 13.78 16.79
C LYS A 186 -6.11 13.61 17.60
N ARG A 187 -6.20 13.53 18.91
CA ARG A 187 -5.05 13.33 19.81
C ARG A 187 -4.30 12.01 19.63
N TYR A 188 -4.93 11.03 19.01
CA TYR A 188 -4.33 9.71 18.69
C TYR A 188 -3.80 9.65 17.27
N MET A 189 -4.03 10.69 16.46
CA MET A 189 -3.63 10.73 15.08
C MET A 189 -2.20 11.22 14.92
N ASP A 190 -1.44 10.51 14.13
CA ASP A 190 -0.10 10.90 13.71
C ASP A 190 -0.14 11.36 12.25
N SER A 191 0.06 12.68 12.05
CA SER A 191 0.09 13.31 10.73
C SER A 191 1.51 13.73 10.31
N GLU A 192 2.48 13.64 11.20
CA GLU A 192 3.83 14.18 11.00
C GLU A 192 4.85 13.10 10.70
N SER A 193 4.66 11.91 11.28
CA SER A 193 5.58 10.80 11.10
C SER A 193 5.41 10.16 9.73
N ARG A 194 6.50 9.65 9.19
CA ARG A 194 6.46 8.81 8.01
C ARG A 194 5.86 7.45 8.40
N TYR A 195 5.12 6.82 7.51
CA TYR A 195 4.56 5.48 7.73
C TYR A 195 5.62 4.46 8.14
N ASP A 196 6.81 4.55 7.55
CA ASP A 196 7.96 3.72 7.90
C ASP A 196 8.33 3.83 9.38
N ASP A 197 8.36 5.05 9.92
CA ASP A 197 8.73 5.31 11.31
C ASP A 197 7.66 4.83 12.29
N VAL A 198 6.38 4.92 11.93
CA VAL A 198 5.29 4.35 12.76
C VAL A 198 5.32 2.84 12.73
N LEU A 199 5.51 2.24 11.54
CA LEU A 199 5.51 0.78 11.39
C LEU A 199 6.66 0.09 12.12
N LYS A 200 7.81 0.74 12.31
CA LYS A 200 8.92 0.21 13.12
C LYS A 200 8.52 -0.09 14.56
N HIS A 201 7.60 0.71 15.10
CA HIS A 201 7.12 0.61 16.48
C HIS A 201 5.79 -0.15 16.61
N THR A 202 5.27 -0.71 15.51
CA THR A 202 3.96 -1.38 15.49
C THR A 202 4.06 -2.82 15.98
N ALA A 203 3.29 -3.14 17.03
CA ALA A 203 3.06 -4.51 17.48
C ALA A 203 1.84 -5.14 16.80
N ILE A 204 0.76 -4.37 16.68
CA ILE A 204 -0.50 -4.80 16.05
C ILE A 204 -0.95 -3.73 15.07
N LEU A 205 -1.23 -4.12 13.83
CA LEU A 205 -1.92 -3.29 12.85
C LEU A 205 -3.36 -3.75 12.71
N VAL A 206 -4.32 -2.84 12.92
CA VAL A 206 -5.73 -3.03 12.57
C VAL A 206 -6.01 -2.27 11.29
N THR A 207 -6.40 -2.97 10.25
CA THR A 207 -6.70 -2.38 8.93
C THR A 207 -7.83 -3.17 8.24
N ASP A 208 -8.28 -2.68 7.10
CA ASP A 208 -9.31 -3.35 6.30
C ASP A 208 -8.74 -3.93 4.99
N TYR A 209 -8.60 -3.10 3.94
CA TYR A 209 -8.20 -3.51 2.59
C TYR A 209 -6.87 -2.87 2.15
N SER A 210 -6.11 -2.32 3.09
CA SER A 210 -4.87 -1.60 2.79
C SER A 210 -3.68 -2.54 2.60
N SER A 211 -2.89 -2.29 1.56
CA SER A 211 -1.63 -3.01 1.33
C SER A 211 -0.56 -2.76 2.40
N ILE A 212 -0.77 -1.79 3.31
CA ILE A 212 0.11 -1.55 4.46
C ILE A 212 0.20 -2.77 5.39
N ALA A 213 -0.82 -3.63 5.36
CA ALA A 213 -0.83 -4.89 6.08
C ALA A 213 0.38 -5.78 5.73
N TYR A 214 0.79 -5.80 4.45
CA TYR A 214 1.98 -6.53 4.03
C TYR A 214 3.26 -5.95 4.63
N ASP A 215 3.36 -4.63 4.71
CA ASP A 215 4.51 -3.94 5.29
C ASP A 215 4.64 -4.17 6.80
N ALA A 216 3.52 -4.11 7.51
CA ALA A 216 3.48 -4.37 8.94
C ALA A 216 3.81 -5.83 9.27
N PHE A 217 3.22 -6.78 8.54
CA PHE A 217 3.47 -8.21 8.75
C PHE A 217 4.92 -8.58 8.42
N TYR A 218 5.50 -8.03 7.34
CA TYR A 218 6.92 -8.23 7.01
C TYR A 218 7.85 -7.88 8.16
N ARG A 219 7.53 -6.82 8.90
CA ARG A 219 8.28 -6.33 10.06
C ARG A 219 8.06 -7.17 11.33
N GLY A 220 7.15 -8.13 11.31
CA GLY A 220 6.82 -8.99 12.46
C GLY A 220 5.67 -8.45 13.32
N ALA A 221 4.92 -7.44 12.89
CA ALA A 221 3.69 -7.04 13.55
C ALA A 221 2.58 -8.06 13.29
N ASN A 222 1.67 -8.25 14.25
CA ASN A 222 0.43 -8.96 14.01
C ASN A 222 -0.54 -8.08 13.24
N VAL A 223 -1.32 -8.67 12.32
CA VAL A 223 -2.33 -7.96 11.54
C VAL A 223 -3.72 -8.46 11.92
N ILE A 224 -4.63 -7.51 12.12
CA ILE A 224 -6.05 -7.78 12.30
C ILE A 224 -6.79 -7.09 11.16
N PHE A 225 -7.50 -7.89 10.36
CA PHE A 225 -8.36 -7.40 9.28
C PHE A 225 -9.75 -7.13 9.81
N TYR A 226 -10.17 -5.87 9.82
CA TYR A 226 -11.50 -5.46 10.27
C TYR A 226 -12.44 -5.27 9.08
N TRP A 227 -13.25 -6.26 8.77
CA TRP A 227 -14.08 -6.36 7.56
C TRP A 227 -15.59 -6.19 7.83
N GLU A 228 -15.96 -5.39 8.81
CA GLU A 228 -17.36 -5.10 9.15
C GLU A 228 -18.16 -4.60 7.94
N GLU A 229 -17.55 -3.76 7.10
CA GLU A 229 -18.22 -3.14 5.95
C GLU A 229 -17.70 -3.68 4.60
N LYS A 230 -17.17 -4.91 4.60
CA LYS A 230 -16.51 -5.49 3.42
C LYS A 230 -17.36 -5.42 2.17
N ASP A 231 -18.61 -5.89 2.23
CA ASP A 231 -19.45 -6.02 1.05
C ASP A 231 -19.84 -4.65 0.48
N ALA A 232 -20.21 -3.69 1.35
CA ALA A 232 -20.50 -2.32 0.95
C ALA A 232 -19.28 -1.63 0.30
N CYS A 233 -18.07 -1.82 0.85
CA CYS A 233 -16.86 -1.27 0.27
C CYS A 233 -16.52 -1.91 -1.09
N MET A 234 -16.71 -3.21 -1.25
CA MET A 234 -16.44 -3.88 -2.51
C MET A 234 -17.41 -3.43 -3.61
N GLU A 235 -18.67 -3.15 -3.31
CA GLU A 235 -19.61 -2.54 -4.26
C GLU A 235 -19.14 -1.19 -4.81
N HIS A 236 -18.56 -0.33 -3.95
CA HIS A 236 -17.99 0.95 -4.38
C HIS A 236 -16.78 0.82 -5.32
N TYR A 237 -16.02 -0.27 -5.22
CA TYR A 237 -14.91 -0.54 -6.12
C TYR A 237 -15.35 -1.12 -7.47
N GLY A 238 -16.61 -1.54 -7.59
CA GLY A 238 -17.21 -2.05 -8.83
C GLY A 238 -17.58 -3.53 -8.77
N PRO A 239 -18.49 -3.98 -9.66
CA PRO A 239 -19.14 -5.29 -9.57
C PRO A 239 -18.19 -6.48 -9.78
N SER A 240 -17.04 -6.27 -10.41
CA SER A 240 -16.02 -7.31 -10.61
C SER A 240 -14.94 -7.33 -9.53
N THR A 241 -15.04 -6.44 -8.53
CA THR A 241 -14.05 -6.34 -7.48
C THR A 241 -14.30 -7.36 -6.39
N ARG A 242 -13.23 -8.01 -5.95
CA ARG A 242 -13.26 -8.94 -4.81
C ARG A 242 -11.99 -8.80 -3.97
N LEU A 243 -12.08 -9.17 -2.70
CA LEU A 243 -10.89 -9.42 -1.91
C LEU A 243 -10.22 -10.69 -2.37
N MET A 244 -8.89 -10.70 -2.38
CA MET A 244 -8.08 -11.87 -2.70
C MET A 244 -7.77 -12.71 -1.46
N LEU A 245 -7.96 -12.14 -0.29
CA LEU A 245 -7.82 -12.81 1.00
C LEU A 245 -9.18 -13.25 1.53
N ASP A 246 -9.20 -14.38 2.21
CA ASP A 246 -10.34 -14.98 2.89
C ASP A 246 -9.94 -15.68 4.19
N GLY A 247 -10.81 -16.48 4.77
CA GLY A 247 -10.54 -17.20 6.01
C GLY A 247 -9.46 -18.29 5.90
N GLU A 248 -9.14 -18.76 4.68
CA GLU A 248 -8.18 -19.83 4.45
C GLU A 248 -6.77 -19.31 4.16
N ASN A 249 -6.68 -18.17 3.43
CA ASN A 249 -5.41 -17.64 2.94
C ASN A 249 -4.97 -16.34 3.62
N ALA A 250 -5.78 -15.77 4.52
CA ALA A 250 -5.39 -14.58 5.28
C ALA A 250 -4.16 -14.83 6.16
N TYR A 251 -3.35 -13.80 6.31
CA TYR A 251 -2.16 -13.80 7.16
C TYR A 251 -2.35 -12.96 8.44
N GLY A 252 -3.59 -12.84 8.90
CA GLY A 252 -3.98 -12.15 10.11
C GLY A 252 -5.38 -12.56 10.56
N GLN A 253 -5.76 -12.15 11.76
CA GLN A 253 -7.10 -12.41 12.29
C GLN A 253 -8.13 -11.57 11.53
N ILE A 254 -9.18 -12.20 11.01
CA ILE A 254 -10.33 -11.47 10.42
C ILE A 254 -11.38 -11.25 11.49
N CYS A 255 -11.92 -10.01 11.56
CA CYS A 255 -12.99 -9.59 12.47
C CYS A 255 -14.08 -8.88 11.68
N TYR A 256 -15.32 -9.22 11.97
CA TYR A 256 -16.51 -8.65 11.32
C TYR A 256 -17.34 -7.78 12.26
N SER A 257 -16.92 -7.63 13.52
CA SER A 257 -17.63 -6.82 14.52
C SER A 257 -16.65 -6.19 15.52
N PRO A 258 -17.06 -5.11 16.22
CA PRO A 258 -16.28 -4.53 17.30
C PRO A 258 -15.95 -5.51 18.42
N ALA A 259 -16.88 -6.42 18.75
CA ALA A 259 -16.66 -7.43 19.77
C ALA A 259 -15.53 -8.41 19.38
N GLU A 260 -15.56 -8.91 18.14
CA GLU A 260 -14.48 -9.77 17.61
C GLU A 260 -13.14 -9.02 17.57
N LEU A 261 -13.13 -7.73 17.22
CA LEU A 261 -11.92 -6.92 17.23
C LEU A 261 -11.33 -6.79 18.64
N THR A 262 -12.18 -6.57 19.65
CA THR A 262 -11.76 -6.50 21.07
C THR A 262 -11.09 -7.81 21.51
N GLU A 263 -11.68 -8.95 21.17
CA GLU A 263 -11.12 -10.27 21.50
C GLU A 263 -9.81 -10.53 20.76
N ALA A 264 -9.74 -10.18 19.47
CA ALA A 264 -8.55 -10.33 18.67
C ALA A 264 -7.40 -9.48 19.21
N LEU A 265 -7.64 -8.23 19.59
CA LEU A 265 -6.63 -7.34 20.19
C LEU A 265 -6.03 -7.96 21.47
N ARG A 266 -6.88 -8.47 22.37
CA ARG A 266 -6.39 -9.15 23.59
C ARG A 266 -5.58 -10.41 23.31
N LYS A 267 -5.96 -11.15 22.29
CA LYS A 267 -5.29 -12.40 21.90
C LYS A 267 -3.95 -12.16 21.20
N GLU A 268 -3.85 -11.14 20.41
CA GLU A 268 -2.65 -10.80 19.63
C GLU A 268 -1.66 -9.93 20.44
N ASP A 269 -2.07 -9.37 21.58
CA ASP A 269 -1.21 -8.55 22.43
C ASP A 269 -0.08 -9.38 23.07
N GLY A 270 1.14 -8.98 22.78
CA GLY A 270 2.35 -9.72 23.20
C GLY A 270 2.57 -11.07 22.50
N ALA A 271 1.68 -11.47 21.58
CA ALA A 271 1.81 -12.72 20.84
C ALA A 271 2.77 -12.57 19.65
N GLY A 272 3.49 -13.64 19.32
CA GLY A 272 4.23 -13.75 18.06
C GLY A 272 3.28 -14.07 16.89
N GLN A 273 3.76 -13.84 15.66
CA GLN A 273 3.03 -14.21 14.46
C GLN A 273 2.78 -15.72 14.40
N LYS A 274 1.55 -16.11 14.11
CA LYS A 274 1.18 -17.55 14.02
C LYS A 274 1.82 -18.17 12.78
N GLN A 275 2.31 -19.39 12.91
CA GLN A 275 2.98 -20.10 11.82
C GLN A 275 2.11 -20.22 10.57
N ALA A 276 0.81 -20.50 10.70
CA ALA A 276 -0.12 -20.56 9.58
C ALA A 276 -0.24 -19.21 8.83
N TYR A 277 -0.19 -18.09 9.56
CA TYR A 277 -0.20 -16.76 8.95
C TYR A 277 1.12 -16.47 8.23
N VAL A 278 2.24 -16.87 8.78
CA VAL A 278 3.56 -16.75 8.11
C VAL A 278 3.59 -17.57 6.82
N GLU A 279 3.03 -18.76 6.81
CA GLU A 279 2.96 -19.62 5.63
C GLU A 279 2.08 -19.00 4.53
N ASN A 280 0.90 -18.48 4.89
CA ASN A 280 0.03 -17.78 3.94
C ASN A 280 0.68 -16.51 3.39
N TYR A 281 1.29 -15.72 4.28
CA TYR A 281 1.98 -14.50 3.89
C TYR A 281 3.11 -14.75 2.89
N ARG A 282 3.91 -15.80 3.11
CA ARG A 282 5.05 -16.17 2.24
C ARG A 282 4.67 -16.62 0.84
N LYS A 283 3.43 -17.01 0.60
CA LYS A 283 2.92 -17.27 -0.77
C LYS A 283 2.82 -15.98 -1.57
N ILE A 284 2.49 -14.85 -0.90
CA ILE A 284 2.25 -13.56 -1.52
C ILE A 284 3.52 -12.68 -1.49
N VAL A 285 4.28 -12.73 -0.40
CA VAL A 285 5.57 -12.07 -0.26
C VAL A 285 6.63 -13.14 -0.06
N GLU A 286 7.28 -13.54 -1.16
CA GLU A 286 8.12 -14.73 -1.21
C GLU A 286 9.52 -14.50 -0.61
N PHE A 287 10.11 -13.33 -0.86
CA PHE A 287 11.50 -13.07 -0.57
C PHE A 287 11.70 -12.37 0.78
N HIS A 288 12.52 -12.98 1.66
CA HIS A 288 12.80 -12.49 3.01
C HIS A 288 14.30 -12.47 3.34
N ASP A 289 15.16 -12.42 2.33
CA ASP A 289 16.62 -12.54 2.46
C ASP A 289 17.36 -11.20 2.36
N GLY A 290 16.63 -10.08 2.23
CA GLY A 290 17.20 -8.75 2.11
C GLY A 290 17.93 -8.48 0.79
N LYS A 291 17.65 -9.28 -0.27
CA LYS A 291 18.32 -9.20 -1.58
C LYS A 291 17.40 -8.82 -2.75
N ASN A 292 16.26 -8.23 -2.46
CA ASN A 292 15.29 -7.83 -3.50
C ASN A 292 15.89 -6.82 -4.47
N THR A 293 16.62 -5.83 -3.95
CA THR A 293 17.32 -4.84 -4.76
C THR A 293 18.40 -5.47 -5.64
N GLU A 294 19.15 -6.45 -5.13
CA GLU A 294 20.18 -7.16 -5.88
C GLU A 294 19.58 -7.90 -7.06
N ARG A 295 18.52 -8.69 -6.84
CA ARG A 295 17.77 -9.40 -7.89
C ARG A 295 17.20 -8.43 -8.94
N LEU A 296 16.62 -7.31 -8.49
CA LEU A 296 16.11 -6.30 -9.42
C LEU A 296 17.22 -5.72 -10.30
N LEU A 297 18.38 -5.40 -9.74
CA LEU A 297 19.51 -4.86 -10.50
C LEU A 297 20.04 -5.86 -11.54
N GLU A 298 20.03 -7.16 -11.25
CA GLU A 298 20.38 -8.22 -12.20
C GLU A 298 19.39 -8.24 -13.37
N MET A 299 18.08 -8.30 -13.10
CA MET A 299 17.05 -8.28 -14.14
C MET A 299 17.08 -7.01 -15.00
N LEU A 300 17.38 -5.86 -14.40
CA LEU A 300 17.52 -4.60 -15.12
C LEU A 300 18.75 -4.60 -16.06
N ARG A 301 19.85 -5.27 -15.67
CA ARG A 301 21.04 -5.44 -16.53
C ARG A 301 20.76 -6.40 -17.67
N GLU A 302 20.12 -7.53 -17.41
CA GLU A 302 19.72 -8.51 -18.43
C GLU A 302 18.80 -7.88 -19.48
N ASP A 303 17.92 -6.99 -19.08
CA ASP A 303 17.02 -6.23 -19.96
C ASP A 303 17.66 -4.99 -20.60
N GLU A 304 18.96 -4.72 -20.34
CA GLU A 304 19.69 -3.54 -20.84
C GLU A 304 19.02 -2.21 -20.43
N LEU A 305 18.41 -2.16 -19.24
CA LEU A 305 17.73 -0.97 -18.71
C LEU A 305 18.63 -0.10 -17.83
N LEU A 306 19.77 -0.62 -17.41
CA LEU A 306 20.86 0.12 -16.76
C LEU A 306 21.98 0.30 -17.78
N GLY A 307 22.42 1.55 -17.95
CA GLY A 307 23.59 1.89 -18.79
C GLY A 307 24.90 1.54 -18.13
#